data_ee253bd447e013c3f9d2d9d627ce4c5d
#
_entry.id   ee253bd447e013c3f9d2d9d627ce4c5d
#
_cell.length_a   1.000
_cell.length_b   1.000
_cell.length_c   1.000
_cell.angle_alpha   90.00
_cell.angle_beta   90.00
_cell.angle_gamma   90.00
#
_symmetry.space_group_name_H-M   'P 1'
#
loop_
_entity.id
_entity.type
_entity.pdbx_description
1 polymer ?
#
loop_
_entity_poly.entity_id
_entity_poly.type
_entity_poly.pdbx_seq_one_letter_code
_entity_poly.pdbx_strand_id
1 'polypeptide(L)'
;MSPAAIAEAHGDPYVAAIRAVSNGSSSYMNGGAVQGMKRTTFLFDRHLHKDFPVIVRGSGSNLYTKDGRVIFDATSGAAVSCLGHGNKRVTNAVYQQMASGIPYLASGFFGNETVDDLCEELINGTGRKMARVYLTGSGSEAMEATCKLARQYFYEKDKSTPRVNFITREGSYHGNTLGALGMSGHKARRAPYTPFLMPNVHHVSSCNPYRQRLPNESDALFVSRKAAELEAKFQELGPETVIGFCVEPIVGAALGCVAALPGYLKAMRDICHRHGALFILDEVMCGMGRTGTLHAWQSENVAPDLQTIGKGLGGGYQPIAGVLISQKVVNVLYNGTGQFIHGQTYQGMPVQAAAALEVQRIIRQHNVLDNVRIQGAYLGKLLKQHLADHPHVGDIRGKGLFWGIEFVKDKKSKMAFDTKLSVAQRIHDTAISHPYNMTMYPGTGTVDGMCGDHIMLSPNYLVTKEDVEYIVRTAVDVIESVLENL
;
A
#
# COMPACT_ATOMS: atom_id res chain seq x y z
N MET A 1 -37.34 9.58 2.36
CA MET A 1 -37.10 10.51 3.48
C MET A 1 -35.62 10.47 3.83
N SER A 2 -34.99 11.60 4.15
CA SER A 2 -33.59 11.64 4.55
C SER A 2 -33.41 11.00 5.93
N PRO A 3 -32.23 10.44 6.29
CA PRO A 3 -32.01 9.88 7.62
C PRO A 3 -32.28 10.86 8.76
N ALA A 4 -32.14 12.16 8.53
CA ALA A 4 -32.49 13.21 9.49
C ALA A 4 -34.01 13.30 9.76
N ALA A 5 -34.84 13.06 8.74
CA ALA A 5 -36.29 13.10 8.87
C ALA A 5 -36.88 11.89 9.63
N ILE A 6 -36.15 10.76 9.64
CA ILE A 6 -36.55 9.56 10.41
C ILE A 6 -36.20 9.73 11.90
N ALA A 7 -35.07 10.36 12.21
CA ALA A 7 -34.64 10.64 13.59
C ALA A 7 -35.54 11.67 14.30
N GLU A 8 -36.07 12.66 13.57
CA GLU A 8 -37.03 13.64 14.12
C GLU A 8 -38.40 13.03 14.46
N ALA A 9 -38.80 11.95 13.82
CA ALA A 9 -40.11 11.32 14.06
C ALA A 9 -40.16 10.45 15.32
N HIS A 10 -39.02 10.12 15.96
CA HIS A 10 -38.97 9.22 17.12
C HIS A 10 -38.38 9.84 18.40
N GLY A 11 -38.17 11.17 18.46
CA GLY A 11 -37.81 11.88 19.67
C GLY A 11 -36.50 11.43 20.33
N ASP A 12 -35.50 11.07 19.50
CA ASP A 12 -34.22 10.56 19.99
C ASP A 12 -33.43 11.64 20.75
N PRO A 13 -33.17 11.44 22.06
CA PRO A 13 -32.45 12.41 22.90
C PRO A 13 -31.01 12.69 22.44
N TYR A 14 -30.42 11.82 21.60
CA TYR A 14 -29.07 12.01 21.02
C TYR A 14 -29.01 13.14 19.96
N VAL A 15 -30.10 13.40 19.24
CA VAL A 15 -30.16 14.48 18.24
C VAL A 15 -30.12 15.86 18.91
N ALA A 16 -30.75 16.00 20.10
CA ALA A 16 -30.70 17.22 20.88
C ALA A 16 -29.29 17.51 21.46
N ALA A 17 -28.55 16.45 21.83
CA ALA A 17 -27.20 16.57 22.35
C ALA A 17 -26.19 17.02 21.26
N ILE A 18 -26.36 16.56 20.03
CA ILE A 18 -25.48 16.95 18.89
C ILE A 18 -25.68 18.44 18.55
N ARG A 19 -26.91 18.97 18.62
CA ARG A 19 -27.18 20.42 18.39
C ARG A 19 -26.62 21.31 19.50
N ALA A 20 -26.56 20.83 20.74
CA ALA A 20 -25.99 21.58 21.85
C ALA A 20 -24.46 21.70 21.77
N VAL A 21 -23.78 20.69 21.25
CA VAL A 21 -22.32 20.69 21.06
C VAL A 21 -21.88 21.60 19.91
N SER A 22 -22.71 21.79 18.87
CA SER A 22 -22.37 22.63 17.72
C SER A 22 -22.47 24.15 18.00
N ASN A 23 -23.12 24.57 19.08
CA ASN A 23 -23.33 25.99 19.46
C ASN A 23 -22.52 26.43 20.68
N GLY A 24 -21.74 25.56 21.30
CA GLY A 24 -20.88 25.88 22.43
C GLY A 24 -19.52 26.41 21.95
N SER A 25 -19.34 27.74 22.05
CA SER A 25 -18.00 28.35 22.00
C SER A 25 -17.20 27.87 23.21
N SER A 26 -16.34 26.87 23.01
CA SER A 26 -15.44 26.37 24.04
C SER A 26 -14.30 27.36 24.25
N SER A 27 -14.40 28.10 25.36
CA SER A 27 -13.26 28.82 25.95
C SER A 27 -12.37 27.82 26.70
N TYR A 28 -11.42 27.16 25.99
CA TYR A 28 -10.36 26.43 26.66
C TYR A 28 -9.10 27.30 26.80
N MET A 29 -8.57 27.27 28.00
CA MET A 29 -7.45 28.02 28.53
C MET A 29 -6.21 27.98 27.62
N ASN A 30 -5.53 29.12 27.54
CA ASN A 30 -4.25 29.37 26.91
C ASN A 30 -3.14 28.43 27.41
N GLY A 31 -2.89 27.34 26.71
CA GLY A 31 -1.58 26.70 26.70
C GLY A 31 -0.70 27.50 25.75
N GLY A 32 0.50 27.89 26.21
CA GLY A 32 1.39 28.80 25.51
C GLY A 32 1.57 28.46 24.02
N ALA A 33 1.25 29.40 23.16
CA ALA A 33 1.39 29.28 21.71
C ALA A 33 2.87 29.16 21.38
N VAL A 34 3.25 28.07 20.73
CA VAL A 34 4.55 27.93 20.07
C VAL A 34 4.57 28.92 18.90
N GLN A 35 5.47 29.90 18.97
CA GLN A 35 5.61 30.95 17.97
C GLN A 35 5.87 30.32 16.59
N GLY A 36 4.99 30.52 15.60
CA GLY A 36 5.10 30.02 14.23
C GLY A 36 4.01 29.02 13.78
N MET A 37 3.13 28.56 14.65
CA MET A 37 2.00 27.69 14.24
C MET A 37 0.85 28.52 13.62
N LYS A 38 0.61 28.35 12.32
CA LYS A 38 -0.48 29.02 11.59
C LYS A 38 -1.86 28.41 11.85
N ARG A 39 -1.96 27.16 12.30
CA ARG A 39 -3.20 26.43 12.49
C ARG A 39 -3.38 26.00 13.93
N THR A 40 -4.52 26.37 14.53
CA THR A 40 -4.91 25.86 15.85
C THR A 40 -5.50 24.46 15.69
N THR A 41 -4.66 23.42 15.68
CA THR A 41 -5.07 22.02 15.69
C THR A 41 -4.40 21.28 16.83
N PHE A 42 -5.13 20.37 17.47
CA PHE A 42 -4.58 19.47 18.50
C PHE A 42 -4.04 18.16 17.87
N LEU A 43 -4.24 17.96 16.57
CA LEU A 43 -3.65 16.83 15.86
C LEU A 43 -2.15 17.07 15.69
N PHE A 44 -1.33 16.09 16.12
CA PHE A 44 0.10 16.07 15.84
C PHE A 44 0.31 15.60 14.40
N ASP A 45 0.29 16.55 13.48
CA ASP A 45 0.44 16.28 12.05
C ASP A 45 1.88 15.85 11.71
N ARG A 46 2.03 15.06 10.65
CA ARG A 46 3.33 14.66 10.12
C ARG A 46 4.19 15.85 9.68
N HIS A 47 3.57 16.95 9.26
CA HIS A 47 4.19 18.19 8.82
C HIS A 47 3.65 19.37 9.63
N LEU A 48 4.36 19.77 10.68
CA LEU A 48 3.90 20.78 11.63
C LEU A 48 3.83 22.20 11.06
N HIS A 49 4.51 22.48 9.94
CA HIS A 49 4.57 23.78 9.30
C HIS A 49 3.74 23.89 8.02
N LYS A 50 2.91 22.87 7.72
CA LYS A 50 2.13 22.82 6.49
C LYS A 50 0.63 22.83 6.79
N ASP A 51 -0.10 23.74 6.16
CA ASP A 51 -1.56 23.73 6.17
C ASP A 51 -2.09 22.84 5.06
N PHE A 52 -3.10 22.04 5.38
CA PHE A 52 -3.74 21.14 4.44
C PHE A 52 -5.17 21.58 4.10
N PRO A 53 -5.65 21.38 2.86
CA PRO A 53 -7.05 21.56 2.52
C PRO A 53 -7.94 20.71 3.43
N VAL A 54 -8.99 21.31 3.99
CA VAL A 54 -9.95 20.60 4.84
C VAL A 54 -11.02 19.98 3.95
N ILE A 55 -11.05 18.64 3.89
CA ILE A 55 -12.03 17.88 3.14
C ILE A 55 -13.27 17.66 3.98
N VAL A 56 -14.45 17.96 3.44
CA VAL A 56 -15.75 17.84 4.12
C VAL A 56 -16.65 16.76 3.49
N ARG A 57 -16.38 16.35 2.24
CA ARG A 57 -17.15 15.32 1.55
C ARG A 57 -16.29 14.66 0.46
N GLY A 58 -16.60 13.39 0.13
CA GLY A 58 -16.05 12.69 -1.03
C GLY A 58 -17.15 12.00 -1.84
N SER A 59 -16.99 11.91 -3.17
CA SER A 59 -17.91 11.21 -4.07
C SER A 59 -17.17 10.76 -5.33
N GLY A 60 -17.17 9.47 -5.64
CA GLY A 60 -16.40 8.93 -6.77
C GLY A 60 -14.92 9.30 -6.68
N SER A 61 -14.38 9.92 -7.71
CA SER A 61 -13.00 10.40 -7.74
C SER A 61 -12.79 11.78 -7.10
N ASN A 62 -13.85 12.43 -6.57
CA ASN A 62 -13.80 13.82 -6.14
C ASN A 62 -13.83 13.98 -4.62
N LEU A 63 -12.97 14.87 -4.14
CA LEU A 63 -12.89 15.36 -2.76
C LEU A 63 -13.34 16.84 -2.74
N TYR A 64 -14.23 17.18 -1.83
CA TYR A 64 -14.81 18.53 -1.70
C TYR A 64 -14.23 19.19 -0.46
N THR A 65 -13.60 20.32 -0.64
CA THR A 65 -12.96 21.09 0.42
C THR A 65 -13.93 22.04 1.13
N LYS A 66 -13.58 22.46 2.34
CA LYS A 66 -14.35 23.43 3.13
C LYS A 66 -14.41 24.81 2.46
N ASP A 67 -13.38 25.16 1.67
CA ASP A 67 -13.29 26.41 0.90
C ASP A 67 -13.98 26.35 -0.49
N GLY A 68 -14.71 25.26 -0.77
CA GLY A 68 -15.55 25.11 -1.96
C GLY A 68 -14.84 24.55 -3.19
N ARG A 69 -13.56 24.20 -3.13
CA ARG A 69 -12.86 23.55 -4.24
C ARG A 69 -13.26 22.09 -4.39
N VAL A 70 -13.13 21.57 -5.59
CA VAL A 70 -13.24 20.15 -5.90
C VAL A 70 -11.87 19.67 -6.35
N ILE A 71 -11.32 18.68 -5.62
CA ILE A 71 -10.02 18.08 -5.91
C ILE A 71 -10.25 16.68 -6.46
N PHE A 72 -9.71 16.39 -7.65
CA PHE A 72 -9.73 15.06 -8.23
C PHE A 72 -8.68 14.17 -7.57
N ASP A 73 -9.10 13.03 -7.00
CA ASP A 73 -8.21 12.08 -6.34
C ASP A 73 -7.62 11.07 -7.35
N ALA A 74 -6.53 11.46 -8.01
CA ALA A 74 -5.81 10.60 -8.96
C ALA A 74 -4.86 9.61 -8.27
N THR A 75 -4.88 9.54 -6.93
CA THR A 75 -3.97 8.69 -6.13
C THR A 75 -4.68 7.70 -5.21
N SER A 76 -6.00 7.84 -5.05
CA SER A 76 -6.76 7.09 -4.04
C SER A 76 -6.11 7.20 -2.65
N GLY A 77 -5.62 8.40 -2.29
CA GLY A 77 -4.72 8.61 -1.17
C GLY A 77 -3.37 7.92 -1.42
N ALA A 78 -3.05 6.88 -0.66
CA ALA A 78 -1.85 6.06 -0.88
C ALA A 78 -2.21 4.72 -1.57
N ALA A 79 -2.94 4.76 -2.70
CA ALA A 79 -3.49 3.61 -3.42
C ALA A 79 -4.52 2.80 -2.59
N VAL A 80 -5.30 3.46 -1.75
CA VAL A 80 -6.23 2.84 -0.80
C VAL A 80 -7.67 2.83 -1.30
N SER A 81 -8.24 3.98 -1.66
CA SER A 81 -9.66 4.18 -2.00
C SER A 81 -10.01 3.58 -3.38
N CYS A 82 -9.85 2.27 -3.52
CA CYS A 82 -9.94 1.56 -4.78
C CYS A 82 -11.31 1.65 -5.46
N LEU A 83 -12.41 1.85 -4.73
CA LEU A 83 -13.75 2.07 -5.24
C LEU A 83 -14.15 3.56 -5.26
N GLY A 84 -13.19 4.46 -5.03
CA GLY A 84 -13.46 5.88 -4.82
C GLY A 84 -14.17 6.14 -3.49
N HIS A 85 -14.73 7.36 -3.39
CA HIS A 85 -15.34 7.86 -2.16
C HIS A 85 -16.87 7.72 -2.20
N GLY A 86 -17.49 7.49 -1.02
CA GLY A 86 -18.94 7.52 -0.85
C GLY A 86 -19.71 6.34 -1.47
N ASN A 87 -19.10 5.16 -1.60
CA ASN A 87 -19.79 3.97 -2.11
C ASN A 87 -20.88 3.52 -1.12
N LYS A 88 -22.13 3.63 -1.55
CA LYS A 88 -23.31 3.36 -0.70
C LYS A 88 -23.42 1.89 -0.28
N ARG A 89 -23.00 0.94 -1.12
CA ARG A 89 -23.07 -0.49 -0.79
C ARG A 89 -22.15 -0.80 0.39
N VAL A 90 -20.89 -0.31 0.34
CA VAL A 90 -19.92 -0.52 1.42
C VAL A 90 -20.37 0.19 2.71
N THR A 91 -20.84 1.45 2.60
CA THR A 91 -21.37 2.19 3.76
C THR A 91 -22.54 1.47 4.41
N ASN A 92 -23.45 0.91 3.60
CA ASN A 92 -24.58 0.15 4.12
C ASN A 92 -24.15 -1.16 4.80
N ALA A 93 -23.17 -1.90 4.24
CA ALA A 93 -22.64 -3.10 4.87
C ALA A 93 -22.05 -2.81 6.26
N VAL A 94 -21.27 -1.72 6.37
CA VAL A 94 -20.75 -1.24 7.66
C VAL A 94 -21.87 -0.88 8.61
N TYR A 95 -22.88 -0.13 8.14
CA TYR A 95 -24.03 0.25 8.94
C TYR A 95 -24.80 -0.99 9.47
N GLN A 96 -25.08 -1.98 8.63
CA GLN A 96 -25.78 -3.19 9.03
C GLN A 96 -25.00 -3.98 10.10
N GLN A 97 -23.68 -4.10 9.94
CA GLN A 97 -22.84 -4.75 10.95
C GLN A 97 -22.85 -3.99 12.28
N MET A 98 -22.81 -2.66 12.25
CA MET A 98 -22.93 -1.83 13.46
C MET A 98 -24.31 -1.97 14.10
N ALA A 99 -25.39 -1.96 13.29
CA ALA A 99 -26.77 -2.07 13.75
C ALA A 99 -27.10 -3.46 14.33
N SER A 100 -26.33 -4.49 14.02
CA SER A 100 -26.46 -5.82 14.66
C SER A 100 -26.05 -5.80 16.15
N GLY A 101 -25.43 -4.71 16.63
CA GLY A 101 -24.89 -4.60 17.99
C GLY A 101 -23.53 -5.30 18.20
N ILE A 102 -22.92 -5.81 17.11
CA ILE A 102 -21.64 -6.55 17.18
C ILE A 102 -20.57 -5.86 16.30
N PRO A 103 -20.11 -4.66 16.66
CA PRO A 103 -19.00 -4.01 15.95
C PRO A 103 -17.65 -4.66 16.25
N TYR A 104 -17.49 -5.25 17.42
CA TYR A 104 -16.27 -5.86 17.93
C TYR A 104 -16.59 -7.19 18.64
N LEU A 105 -15.71 -8.16 18.46
CA LEU A 105 -15.64 -9.41 19.23
C LEU A 105 -14.18 -9.76 19.52
N ALA A 106 -13.95 -10.38 20.69
CA ALA A 106 -12.65 -10.97 21.01
C ALA A 106 -12.48 -12.26 20.20
N SER A 107 -11.70 -12.21 19.14
CA SER A 107 -11.52 -13.32 18.17
C SER A 107 -10.94 -14.61 18.77
N GLY A 108 -10.30 -14.51 19.95
CA GLY A 108 -9.84 -15.70 20.71
C GLY A 108 -10.95 -16.45 21.44
N PHE A 109 -12.16 -15.88 21.54
CA PHE A 109 -13.28 -16.45 22.27
C PHE A 109 -14.51 -16.75 21.41
N PHE A 110 -14.69 -16.00 20.33
CA PHE A 110 -15.89 -16.07 19.50
C PHE A 110 -15.56 -16.04 18.01
N GLY A 111 -16.30 -16.80 17.21
CA GLY A 111 -16.37 -16.70 15.76
C GLY A 111 -17.41 -15.65 15.30
N ASN A 112 -17.33 -15.24 14.02
CA ASN A 112 -18.30 -14.36 13.40
C ASN A 112 -18.41 -14.67 11.90
N GLU A 113 -19.63 -14.91 11.42
CA GLU A 113 -19.91 -15.30 10.03
C GLU A 113 -19.35 -14.28 9.01
N THR A 114 -19.48 -12.98 9.28
CA THR A 114 -18.95 -11.93 8.36
C THR A 114 -17.44 -12.03 8.21
N VAL A 115 -16.74 -12.39 9.28
CA VAL A 115 -15.28 -12.60 9.27
C VAL A 115 -14.93 -13.86 8.49
N ASP A 116 -15.68 -14.94 8.69
CA ASP A 116 -15.48 -16.22 7.99
C ASP A 116 -15.77 -16.06 6.49
N ASP A 117 -16.86 -15.38 6.12
CA ASP A 117 -17.22 -15.03 4.74
C ASP A 117 -16.09 -14.24 4.05
N LEU A 118 -15.52 -13.24 4.73
CA LEU A 118 -14.39 -12.50 4.19
C LEU A 118 -13.19 -13.41 3.97
N CYS A 119 -12.86 -14.24 4.94
CA CYS A 119 -11.73 -15.16 4.83
C CYS A 119 -11.93 -16.15 3.68
N GLU A 120 -13.15 -16.69 3.51
CA GLU A 120 -13.47 -17.57 2.39
C GLU A 120 -13.34 -16.84 1.04
N GLU A 121 -13.88 -15.61 0.94
CA GLU A 121 -13.78 -14.77 -0.24
C GLU A 121 -12.32 -14.56 -0.65
N LEU A 122 -11.46 -14.23 0.31
CA LEU A 122 -10.03 -14.01 0.09
C LEU A 122 -9.31 -15.28 -0.37
N ILE A 123 -9.57 -16.42 0.26
CA ILE A 123 -8.98 -17.70 -0.13
C ILE A 123 -9.44 -18.13 -1.53
N ASN A 124 -10.73 -18.00 -1.83
CA ASN A 124 -11.27 -18.29 -3.16
C ASN A 124 -10.62 -17.38 -4.22
N GLY A 125 -10.36 -16.09 -3.90
CA GLY A 125 -9.65 -15.15 -4.76
C GLY A 125 -8.23 -15.56 -5.13
N THR A 126 -7.57 -16.37 -4.31
CA THR A 126 -6.24 -16.96 -4.61
C THR A 126 -6.33 -18.21 -5.52
N GLY A 127 -7.51 -18.63 -5.94
CA GLY A 127 -7.70 -19.95 -6.57
C GLY A 127 -7.33 -21.10 -5.63
N ARG A 128 -7.52 -20.91 -4.32
CA ARG A 128 -7.19 -21.84 -3.24
C ARG A 128 -5.70 -22.23 -3.18
N LYS A 129 -4.83 -21.36 -3.67
CA LYS A 129 -3.36 -21.50 -3.48
C LYS A 129 -2.93 -21.14 -2.06
N MET A 130 -3.71 -20.32 -1.37
CA MET A 130 -3.57 -20.04 0.06
C MET A 130 -4.67 -20.78 0.84
N ALA A 131 -4.47 -20.99 2.14
CA ALA A 131 -5.32 -21.87 2.95
C ALA A 131 -5.98 -21.18 4.13
N ARG A 132 -5.37 -20.15 4.71
CA ARG A 132 -5.89 -19.40 5.88
C ARG A 132 -5.58 -17.93 5.76
N VAL A 133 -6.33 -17.13 6.51
CA VAL A 133 -6.14 -15.67 6.62
C VAL A 133 -5.98 -15.30 8.08
N TYR A 134 -5.00 -14.46 8.39
CA TYR A 134 -4.87 -13.77 9.65
C TYR A 134 -5.14 -12.28 9.43
N LEU A 135 -6.21 -11.74 10.00
CA LEU A 135 -6.64 -10.35 9.78
C LEU A 135 -6.02 -9.41 10.83
N THR A 136 -5.69 -8.19 10.39
CA THR A 136 -5.08 -7.13 11.21
C THR A 136 -5.68 -5.76 10.84
N GLY A 137 -5.35 -4.71 11.61
CA GLY A 137 -5.82 -3.34 11.36
C GLY A 137 -4.97 -2.56 10.36
N SER A 138 -3.74 -2.99 10.06
CA SER A 138 -2.83 -2.27 9.15
C SER A 138 -1.84 -3.20 8.47
N GLY A 139 -1.29 -2.76 7.32
CA GLY A 139 -0.23 -3.49 6.62
C GLY A 139 1.04 -3.66 7.45
N SER A 140 1.35 -2.71 8.34
CA SER A 140 2.50 -2.83 9.26
C SER A 140 2.29 -3.95 10.27
N GLU A 141 1.08 -4.06 10.85
CA GLU A 141 0.73 -5.18 11.73
C GLU A 141 0.71 -6.52 10.98
N ALA A 142 0.25 -6.54 9.72
CA ALA A 142 0.31 -7.74 8.89
C ALA A 142 1.76 -8.18 8.65
N MET A 143 2.69 -7.25 8.44
CA MET A 143 4.11 -7.56 8.31
C MET A 143 4.73 -8.05 9.63
N GLU A 144 4.40 -7.44 10.77
CA GLU A 144 4.79 -7.94 12.10
C GLU A 144 4.33 -9.39 12.33
N ALA A 145 3.05 -9.66 12.02
CA ALA A 145 2.48 -10.99 12.09
C ALA A 145 3.21 -11.97 11.15
N THR A 146 3.54 -11.53 9.93
CA THR A 146 4.27 -12.32 8.94
C THR A 146 5.67 -12.71 9.44
N CYS A 147 6.42 -11.77 9.98
CA CYS A 147 7.76 -12.04 10.54
C CYS A 147 7.69 -13.06 11.69
N LYS A 148 6.73 -12.88 12.60
CA LYS A 148 6.54 -13.78 13.74
C LYS A 148 6.06 -15.15 13.29
N LEU A 149 5.11 -15.24 12.36
CA LEU A 149 4.61 -16.50 11.82
C LEU A 149 5.71 -17.27 11.08
N ALA A 150 6.51 -16.56 10.25
CA ALA A 150 7.63 -17.16 9.54
C ALA A 150 8.70 -17.73 10.52
N ARG A 151 8.99 -17.00 11.61
CA ARG A 151 9.88 -17.51 12.66
C ARG A 151 9.28 -18.71 13.39
N GLN A 152 7.99 -18.62 13.79
CA GLN A 152 7.31 -19.71 14.50
C GLN A 152 7.21 -20.97 13.63
N TYR A 153 7.00 -20.87 12.32
CA TYR A 153 7.00 -22.01 11.40
C TYR A 153 8.26 -22.87 11.54
N PHE A 154 9.43 -22.25 11.64
CA PHE A 154 10.67 -23.00 11.83
C PHE A 154 10.84 -23.50 13.26
N TYR A 155 10.43 -22.71 14.25
CA TYR A 155 10.46 -23.11 15.66
C TYR A 155 9.57 -24.32 15.94
N GLU A 156 8.41 -24.43 15.29
CA GLU A 156 7.53 -25.59 15.40
C GLU A 156 8.16 -26.86 14.77
N LYS A 157 8.95 -26.70 13.72
CA LYS A 157 9.67 -27.83 13.09
C LYS A 157 10.85 -28.30 13.92
N ASP A 158 11.58 -27.38 14.51
CA ASP A 158 12.75 -27.62 15.33
C ASP A 158 12.96 -26.43 16.27
N LYS A 159 12.78 -26.68 17.59
CA LYS A 159 12.93 -25.65 18.62
C LYS A 159 14.36 -25.10 18.72
N SER A 160 15.35 -25.83 18.26
CA SER A 160 16.77 -25.46 18.23
C SER A 160 17.16 -24.76 16.91
N THR A 161 16.22 -24.53 16.00
CA THR A 161 16.47 -23.98 14.66
C THR A 161 17.32 -22.70 14.68
N PRO A 162 18.42 -22.61 13.89
CA PRO A 162 19.23 -21.42 13.78
C PRO A 162 18.60 -20.33 12.90
N ARG A 163 17.42 -20.56 12.30
CA ARG A 163 16.77 -19.64 11.36
C ARG A 163 16.29 -18.38 12.05
N VAL A 164 17.03 -17.29 11.87
CA VAL A 164 16.75 -15.96 12.46
C VAL A 164 16.84 -14.83 11.44
N ASN A 165 17.47 -15.05 10.29
CA ASN A 165 17.77 -14.03 9.29
C ASN A 165 16.64 -13.88 8.28
N PHE A 166 16.26 -12.63 7.94
CA PHE A 166 15.44 -12.30 6.80
C PHE A 166 16.28 -11.62 5.71
N ILE A 167 15.93 -11.87 4.47
CA ILE A 167 16.45 -11.14 3.32
C ILE A 167 15.32 -10.33 2.71
N THR A 168 15.58 -9.06 2.38
CA THR A 168 14.67 -8.16 1.70
C THR A 168 15.42 -7.38 0.61
N ARG A 169 14.80 -6.36 0.00
CA ARG A 169 15.47 -5.55 -1.01
C ARG A 169 15.78 -4.13 -0.51
N GLU A 170 16.87 -3.56 -0.98
CA GLU A 170 17.07 -2.11 -0.94
C GLU A 170 15.93 -1.40 -1.70
N GLY A 171 15.56 -0.21 -1.26
CA GLY A 171 14.50 0.57 -1.87
C GLY A 171 13.11 -0.06 -1.73
N SER A 172 12.87 -0.92 -0.72
CA SER A 172 11.56 -1.49 -0.39
C SER A 172 10.90 -0.75 0.77
N TYR A 173 9.56 -0.93 0.90
CA TYR A 173 8.80 -0.42 2.04
C TYR A 173 7.78 -1.44 2.52
N HIS A 174 7.94 -1.92 3.74
CA HIS A 174 7.11 -2.98 4.32
C HIS A 174 6.29 -2.53 5.54
N GLY A 175 6.39 -1.28 5.95
CA GLY A 175 5.61 -0.70 7.05
C GLY A 175 6.40 0.25 7.95
N ASN A 176 5.77 0.72 9.02
CA ASN A 176 6.29 1.74 9.93
C ASN A 176 6.42 1.31 11.39
N THR A 177 5.98 0.11 11.76
CA THR A 177 6.32 -0.50 13.06
C THR A 177 7.80 -0.90 13.05
N LEU A 178 8.43 -1.09 14.21
CA LEU A 178 9.87 -1.36 14.27
C LEU A 178 10.27 -2.61 13.47
N GLY A 179 9.52 -3.70 13.57
CA GLY A 179 9.77 -4.89 12.77
C GLY A 179 9.54 -4.66 11.27
N ALA A 180 8.41 -4.09 10.88
CA ALA A 180 8.10 -3.81 9.48
C ALA A 180 9.06 -2.76 8.87
N LEU A 181 9.46 -1.74 9.63
CA LEU A 181 10.49 -0.78 9.22
C LEU A 181 11.87 -1.45 9.12
N GLY A 182 12.17 -2.38 10.03
CA GLY A 182 13.37 -3.22 9.98
C GLY A 182 13.47 -4.01 8.69
N MET A 183 12.36 -4.60 8.24
CA MET A 183 12.24 -5.31 6.96
C MET A 183 12.39 -4.40 5.74
N SER A 184 12.05 -3.11 5.86
CA SER A 184 12.12 -2.15 4.75
C SER A 184 13.56 -1.78 4.37
N GLY A 185 13.81 -1.52 3.08
CA GLY A 185 15.09 -1.02 2.57
C GLY A 185 15.11 0.50 2.30
N HIS A 186 14.13 1.26 2.79
CA HIS A 186 14.00 2.70 2.53
C HIS A 186 14.89 3.51 3.48
N LYS A 187 16.09 3.88 3.03
CA LYS A 187 17.15 4.51 3.85
C LYS A 187 16.66 5.74 4.62
N ALA A 188 16.02 6.69 3.95
CA ALA A 188 15.58 7.94 4.57
C ALA A 188 14.59 7.71 5.73
N ARG A 189 13.67 6.75 5.61
CA ARG A 189 12.69 6.45 6.67
C ARG A 189 13.30 5.67 7.83
N ARG A 190 14.35 4.88 7.58
CA ARG A 190 15.07 4.09 8.58
C ARG A 190 16.05 4.90 9.39
N ALA A 191 16.68 5.92 8.80
CA ALA A 191 17.81 6.64 9.37
C ALA A 191 17.63 7.06 10.84
N PRO A 192 16.51 7.68 11.26
CA PRO A 192 16.31 8.07 12.67
C PRO A 192 16.18 6.90 13.63
N TYR A 193 15.78 5.71 13.13
CA TYR A 193 15.41 4.55 13.93
C TYR A 193 16.41 3.39 13.83
N THR A 194 17.47 3.55 13.05
CA THR A 194 18.47 2.49 12.81
C THR A 194 18.94 1.78 14.09
N PRO A 195 19.20 2.48 15.23
CA PRO A 195 19.62 1.82 16.46
C PRO A 195 18.60 0.86 17.09
N PHE A 196 17.32 0.98 16.72
CA PHE A 196 16.21 0.14 17.23
C PHE A 196 15.80 -0.98 16.28
N LEU A 197 16.31 -1.01 15.05
CA LEU A 197 15.89 -1.97 14.05
C LEU A 197 16.55 -3.34 14.28
N MET A 198 15.85 -4.39 13.85
CA MET A 198 16.35 -5.76 13.95
C MET A 198 17.68 -5.92 13.19
N PRO A 199 18.75 -6.44 13.83
CA PRO A 199 20.05 -6.60 13.18
C PRO A 199 20.10 -7.77 12.18
N ASN A 200 19.14 -8.66 12.21
CA ASN A 200 19.05 -9.88 11.40
C ASN A 200 18.20 -9.73 10.14
N VAL A 201 18.08 -8.52 9.63
CA VAL A 201 17.49 -8.22 8.32
C VAL A 201 18.56 -7.75 7.36
N HIS A 202 18.74 -8.49 6.28
CA HIS A 202 19.76 -8.26 5.27
C HIS A 202 19.13 -7.85 3.95
N HIS A 203 19.82 -7.03 3.17
CA HIS A 203 19.27 -6.51 1.93
C HIS A 203 20.09 -6.97 0.73
N VAL A 204 19.37 -7.33 -0.35
CA VAL A 204 19.92 -7.44 -1.70
C VAL A 204 19.49 -6.22 -2.51
N SER A 205 20.12 -5.97 -3.64
CA SER A 205 19.76 -4.82 -4.46
C SER A 205 18.33 -4.90 -5.02
N SER A 206 17.76 -3.76 -5.37
CA SER A 206 16.42 -3.69 -5.94
C SER A 206 16.35 -4.32 -7.34
N CYS A 207 15.14 -4.73 -7.78
CA CYS A 207 14.88 -5.13 -9.16
C CYS A 207 14.41 -3.90 -9.96
N ASN A 208 15.32 -2.92 -10.15
CA ASN A 208 15.04 -1.68 -10.89
C ASN A 208 15.82 -1.65 -12.22
N PRO A 209 15.21 -2.11 -13.34
CA PRO A 209 15.92 -2.18 -14.62
C PRO A 209 16.31 -0.81 -15.17
N TYR A 210 15.53 0.23 -14.92
CA TYR A 210 15.89 1.59 -15.35
C TYR A 210 17.22 2.04 -14.74
N ARG A 211 17.45 1.79 -13.45
CA ARG A 211 18.66 2.23 -12.74
C ARG A 211 19.82 1.24 -12.78
N GLN A 212 19.54 -0.06 -12.84
CA GLN A 212 20.52 -1.10 -12.52
C GLN A 212 20.87 -2.04 -13.68
N ARG A 213 20.22 -1.88 -14.84
CA ARG A 213 20.54 -2.67 -16.03
C ARG A 213 21.93 -2.29 -16.56
N LEU A 214 22.73 -3.31 -16.84
CA LEU A 214 24.05 -3.13 -17.48
C LEU A 214 23.88 -2.88 -18.99
N PRO A 215 24.87 -2.25 -19.66
CA PRO A 215 24.82 -2.10 -21.11
C PRO A 215 24.62 -3.45 -21.81
N ASN A 216 23.67 -3.49 -22.76
CA ASN A 216 23.30 -4.69 -23.54
C ASN A 216 22.77 -5.88 -22.74
N GLU A 217 22.39 -5.69 -21.48
CA GLU A 217 21.81 -6.74 -20.63
C GLU A 217 20.33 -6.97 -20.99
N SER A 218 19.98 -8.20 -21.41
CA SER A 218 18.59 -8.59 -21.63
C SER A 218 17.83 -8.75 -20.30
N ASP A 219 16.48 -8.80 -20.36
CA ASP A 219 15.66 -9.04 -19.15
C ASP A 219 16.04 -10.36 -18.48
N ALA A 220 16.28 -11.42 -19.25
CA ALA A 220 16.67 -12.71 -18.72
C ALA A 220 18.04 -12.68 -18.01
N LEU A 221 19.04 -11.98 -18.57
CA LEU A 221 20.35 -11.81 -17.96
C LEU A 221 20.26 -10.97 -16.68
N PHE A 222 19.48 -9.88 -16.71
CA PHE A 222 19.22 -9.08 -15.52
C PHE A 222 18.60 -9.91 -14.40
N VAL A 223 17.55 -10.70 -14.69
CA VAL A 223 16.91 -11.59 -13.72
C VAL A 223 17.88 -12.64 -13.19
N SER A 224 18.69 -13.25 -14.07
CA SER A 224 19.71 -14.23 -13.68
C SER A 224 20.74 -13.63 -12.73
N ARG A 225 21.22 -12.41 -13.01
CA ARG A 225 22.17 -11.70 -12.14
C ARG A 225 21.56 -11.39 -10.77
N LYS A 226 20.27 -10.95 -10.72
CA LYS A 226 19.57 -10.74 -9.45
C LYS A 226 19.34 -12.04 -8.67
N ALA A 227 19.11 -13.14 -9.38
CA ALA A 227 19.02 -14.46 -8.76
C ALA A 227 20.36 -14.90 -8.17
N ALA A 228 21.45 -14.71 -8.89
CA ALA A 228 22.80 -15.00 -8.37
C ALA A 228 23.16 -14.15 -7.14
N GLU A 229 22.71 -12.89 -7.08
CA GLU A 229 22.87 -12.02 -5.92
C GLU A 229 22.14 -12.56 -4.69
N LEU A 230 20.88 -13.01 -4.85
CA LEU A 230 20.14 -13.62 -3.75
C LEU A 230 20.79 -14.95 -3.31
N GLU A 231 21.21 -15.79 -4.24
CA GLU A 231 21.92 -17.03 -3.94
C GLU A 231 23.19 -16.75 -3.12
N ALA A 232 24.02 -15.78 -3.58
CA ALA A 232 25.23 -15.38 -2.86
C ALA A 232 24.92 -14.88 -1.44
N LYS A 233 23.81 -14.16 -1.24
CA LYS A 233 23.40 -13.70 0.09
C LYS A 233 22.98 -14.88 1.00
N PHE A 234 22.32 -15.89 0.47
CA PHE A 234 22.05 -17.11 1.22
C PHE A 234 23.33 -17.81 1.67
N GLN A 235 24.34 -17.92 0.76
CA GLN A 235 25.61 -18.53 1.10
C GLN A 235 26.41 -17.72 2.13
N GLU A 236 26.39 -16.38 2.02
CA GLU A 236 27.04 -15.47 2.98
C GLU A 236 26.50 -15.62 4.40
N LEU A 237 25.17 -15.77 4.52
CA LEU A 237 24.49 -15.86 5.83
C LEU A 237 24.49 -17.28 6.45
N GLY A 238 24.75 -18.29 5.64
CA GLY A 238 24.47 -19.69 5.95
C GLY A 238 23.00 -20.02 5.66
N PRO A 239 22.71 -20.80 4.61
CA PRO A 239 21.33 -21.04 4.15
C PRO A 239 20.39 -21.57 5.24
N GLU A 240 20.90 -22.32 6.22
CA GLU A 240 20.17 -22.87 7.36
C GLU A 240 19.76 -21.81 8.38
N THR A 241 20.31 -20.59 8.30
CA THR A 241 19.98 -19.49 9.22
C THR A 241 18.88 -18.58 8.67
N VAL A 242 18.55 -18.69 7.37
CA VAL A 242 17.62 -17.79 6.68
C VAL A 242 16.19 -18.27 6.83
N ILE A 243 15.32 -17.45 7.38
CA ILE A 243 13.86 -17.67 7.49
C ILE A 243 13.19 -17.54 6.12
N GLY A 244 13.49 -16.45 5.39
CA GLY A 244 12.85 -16.22 4.11
C GLY A 244 13.30 -14.94 3.41
N PHE A 245 12.86 -14.82 2.15
CA PHE A 245 13.00 -13.62 1.33
C PHE A 245 11.65 -12.93 1.19
N CYS A 246 11.58 -11.65 1.59
CA CYS A 246 10.38 -10.83 1.50
C CYS A 246 10.53 -9.76 0.40
N VAL A 247 9.49 -9.62 -0.45
CA VAL A 247 9.57 -8.78 -1.63
C VAL A 247 8.21 -8.24 -2.06
N GLU A 248 8.16 -6.98 -2.51
CA GLU A 248 7.01 -6.40 -3.21
C GLU A 248 7.07 -6.82 -4.70
N PRO A 249 6.02 -7.43 -5.30
CA PRO A 249 5.98 -7.68 -6.75
C PRO A 249 6.11 -6.40 -7.59
N ILE A 250 5.51 -5.31 -7.13
CA ILE A 250 5.71 -3.95 -7.64
C ILE A 250 6.02 -3.07 -6.46
N VAL A 251 7.22 -2.49 -6.45
CA VAL A 251 7.63 -1.56 -5.40
C VAL A 251 6.84 -0.27 -5.52
N GLY A 252 6.04 0.03 -4.49
CA GLY A 252 5.19 1.22 -4.49
C GLY A 252 5.95 2.50 -4.17
N ALA A 253 5.65 3.08 -3.02
CA ALA A 253 6.10 4.42 -2.62
C ALA A 253 7.63 4.59 -2.51
N ALA A 254 8.39 3.52 -2.34
CA ALA A 254 9.85 3.63 -2.18
C ALA A 254 10.58 3.91 -3.49
N LEU A 255 10.10 3.36 -4.61
CA LEU A 255 10.74 3.49 -5.93
C LEU A 255 9.80 3.98 -7.05
N GLY A 256 8.52 4.25 -6.77
CA GLY A 256 7.56 4.74 -7.76
C GLY A 256 7.19 3.67 -8.79
N CYS A 257 6.43 2.68 -8.36
CA CYS A 257 5.80 1.64 -9.18
C CYS A 257 6.78 0.77 -10.01
N VAL A 258 7.97 0.46 -9.47
CA VAL A 258 8.93 -0.44 -10.10
C VAL A 258 8.42 -1.87 -10.05
N ALA A 259 7.99 -2.40 -11.20
CA ALA A 259 7.57 -3.79 -11.32
C ALA A 259 8.76 -4.74 -11.46
N ALA A 260 8.66 -5.89 -10.83
CA ALA A 260 9.59 -7.00 -11.10
C ALA A 260 9.50 -7.42 -12.57
N LEU A 261 10.65 -7.72 -13.18
CA LEU A 261 10.69 -8.25 -14.55
C LEU A 261 10.10 -9.68 -14.60
N PRO A 262 9.52 -10.09 -15.74
CA PRO A 262 9.01 -11.44 -15.91
C PRO A 262 10.05 -12.50 -15.53
N GLY A 263 9.63 -13.50 -14.75
CA GLY A 263 10.48 -14.57 -14.25
C GLY A 263 11.27 -14.24 -12.96
N TYR A 264 11.35 -12.98 -12.55
CA TYR A 264 12.06 -12.60 -11.32
C TYR A 264 11.46 -13.28 -10.08
N LEU A 265 10.14 -13.13 -9.87
CA LEU A 265 9.48 -13.74 -8.71
C LEU A 265 9.65 -15.24 -8.66
N LYS A 266 9.57 -15.90 -9.82
CA LYS A 266 9.80 -17.35 -9.94
C LYS A 266 11.22 -17.72 -9.53
N ALA A 267 12.23 -17.02 -10.04
CA ALA A 267 13.64 -17.29 -9.71
C ALA A 267 13.90 -17.11 -8.20
N MET A 268 13.37 -16.04 -7.58
CA MET A 268 13.51 -15.79 -6.13
C MET A 268 12.84 -16.88 -5.29
N ARG A 269 11.61 -17.29 -5.66
CA ARG A 269 10.90 -18.37 -4.97
C ARG A 269 11.68 -19.69 -5.07
N ASP A 270 12.16 -20.03 -6.24
CA ASP A 270 12.86 -21.29 -6.49
C ASP A 270 14.17 -21.37 -5.67
N ILE A 271 14.87 -20.24 -5.46
CA ILE A 271 16.02 -20.14 -4.55
C ILE A 271 15.58 -20.37 -3.11
N CYS A 272 14.57 -19.65 -2.62
CA CYS A 272 14.04 -19.83 -1.27
C CYS A 272 13.69 -21.29 -0.99
N HIS A 273 12.94 -21.92 -1.89
CA HIS A 273 12.50 -23.30 -1.72
C HIS A 273 13.66 -24.32 -1.75
N ARG A 274 14.70 -24.09 -2.59
CA ARG A 274 15.91 -24.92 -2.63
C ARG A 274 16.64 -24.93 -1.29
N HIS A 275 16.67 -23.80 -0.61
CA HIS A 275 17.29 -23.67 0.72
C HIS A 275 16.30 -23.91 1.88
N GLY A 276 15.08 -24.39 1.59
CA GLY A 276 14.05 -24.64 2.59
C GLY A 276 13.54 -23.38 3.33
N ALA A 277 13.82 -22.18 2.79
CA ALA A 277 13.35 -20.90 3.29
C ALA A 277 11.93 -20.57 2.76
N LEU A 278 11.28 -19.59 3.38
CA LEU A 278 9.96 -19.11 2.94
C LEU A 278 10.08 -18.02 1.89
N PHE A 279 9.19 -18.07 0.89
CA PHE A 279 9.01 -16.99 -0.08
C PHE A 279 7.81 -16.15 0.35
N ILE A 280 8.04 -14.86 0.63
CA ILE A 280 7.07 -13.93 1.22
C ILE A 280 6.81 -12.79 0.24
N LEU A 281 5.55 -12.56 -0.11
CA LEU A 281 5.15 -11.43 -0.94
C LEU A 281 4.44 -10.36 -0.11
N ASP A 282 4.92 -9.13 -0.22
CA ASP A 282 4.20 -7.96 0.26
C ASP A 282 3.38 -7.36 -0.88
N GLU A 283 2.07 -7.59 -0.84
CA GLU A 283 1.11 -7.03 -1.78
C GLU A 283 0.16 -6.01 -1.13
N VAL A 284 0.57 -5.41 -0.03
CA VAL A 284 -0.22 -4.37 0.64
C VAL A 284 -0.57 -3.22 -0.32
N MET A 285 0.33 -2.84 -1.24
CA MET A 285 0.09 -1.75 -2.16
C MET A 285 -0.31 -2.19 -3.57
N CYS A 286 0.29 -3.25 -4.10
CA CYS A 286 0.09 -3.71 -5.47
C CYS A 286 -0.96 -4.82 -5.63
N GLY A 287 -1.46 -5.39 -4.53
CA GLY A 287 -2.49 -6.41 -4.54
C GLY A 287 -3.92 -5.88 -4.61
N MET A 288 -4.86 -6.74 -4.32
CA MET A 288 -6.30 -6.48 -4.21
C MET A 288 -6.89 -5.77 -5.44
N GLY A 289 -6.43 -6.15 -6.64
CA GLY A 289 -6.97 -5.64 -7.91
C GLY A 289 -6.15 -4.53 -8.57
N ARG A 290 -5.25 -3.84 -7.85
CA ARG A 290 -4.53 -2.64 -8.30
C ARG A 290 -3.79 -2.84 -9.64
N THR A 291 -3.28 -4.02 -9.91
CA THR A 291 -2.51 -4.36 -11.12
C THR A 291 -3.31 -5.06 -12.22
N GLY A 292 -4.63 -5.20 -12.04
CA GLY A 292 -5.54 -5.84 -12.99
C GLY A 292 -5.72 -7.35 -12.76
N THR A 293 -5.06 -7.91 -11.75
CA THR A 293 -5.35 -9.22 -11.16
C THR A 293 -5.61 -9.05 -9.67
N LEU A 294 -6.36 -9.95 -9.03
CA LEU A 294 -6.69 -9.80 -7.60
C LEU A 294 -5.42 -9.79 -6.75
N HIS A 295 -4.49 -10.70 -7.05
CA HIS A 295 -3.14 -10.73 -6.50
C HIS A 295 -2.12 -10.51 -7.61
N ALA A 296 -1.10 -9.67 -7.39
CA ALA A 296 -0.10 -9.34 -8.43
C ALA A 296 0.67 -10.58 -8.90
N TRP A 297 0.95 -11.54 -8.00
CA TRP A 297 1.63 -12.81 -8.32
C TRP A 297 0.85 -13.70 -9.30
N GLN A 298 -0.47 -13.53 -9.43
CA GLN A 298 -1.28 -14.33 -10.35
C GLN A 298 -0.87 -14.14 -11.81
N SER A 299 -0.35 -12.97 -12.16
CA SER A 299 0.12 -12.70 -13.54
C SER A 299 1.27 -13.59 -13.98
N GLU A 300 2.04 -14.15 -13.04
CA GLU A 300 3.14 -15.09 -13.31
C GLU A 300 2.89 -16.49 -12.71
N ASN A 301 1.74 -16.69 -12.06
CA ASN A 301 1.38 -17.91 -11.32
C ASN A 301 2.45 -18.34 -10.29
N VAL A 302 2.97 -17.36 -9.54
CA VAL A 302 4.04 -17.57 -8.55
C VAL A 302 3.49 -17.34 -7.14
N ALA A 303 2.69 -18.28 -6.64
CA ALA A 303 2.11 -18.20 -5.30
C ALA A 303 3.21 -18.24 -4.23
N PRO A 304 3.14 -17.38 -3.19
CA PRO A 304 4.07 -17.36 -2.06
C PRO A 304 3.72 -18.38 -0.97
N ASP A 305 4.62 -18.53 0.02
CA ASP A 305 4.31 -19.24 1.26
C ASP A 305 3.49 -18.36 2.23
N LEU A 306 3.77 -17.05 2.26
CA LEU A 306 3.05 -16.02 3.01
C LEU A 306 2.87 -14.78 2.13
N GLN A 307 1.71 -14.12 2.26
CA GLN A 307 1.42 -12.88 1.53
C GLN A 307 0.75 -11.86 2.44
N THR A 308 1.28 -10.64 2.51
CA THR A 308 0.57 -9.53 3.16
C THR A 308 -0.35 -8.81 2.18
N ILE A 309 -1.55 -8.44 2.63
CA ILE A 309 -2.55 -7.67 1.90
C ILE A 309 -3.08 -6.52 2.77
N GLY A 310 -3.59 -5.46 2.14
CA GLY A 310 -4.14 -4.30 2.85
C GLY A 310 -4.73 -3.29 1.87
N LYS A 311 -4.77 -2.03 2.22
CA LYS A 311 -5.21 -0.90 1.36
C LYS A 311 -6.50 -1.20 0.57
N GLY A 312 -6.40 -1.62 -0.70
CA GLY A 312 -7.52 -2.01 -1.55
C GLY A 312 -8.36 -3.16 -0.99
N LEU A 313 -7.90 -3.87 0.05
CA LEU A 313 -8.69 -4.86 0.77
C LEU A 313 -9.98 -4.24 1.34
N GLY A 314 -9.84 -3.16 2.10
CA GLY A 314 -10.97 -2.43 2.70
C GLY A 314 -11.35 -1.16 1.96
N GLY A 315 -10.59 -0.77 0.91
CA GLY A 315 -10.86 0.41 0.09
C GLY A 315 -10.89 1.74 0.85
N GLY A 316 -10.33 1.79 2.06
CA GLY A 316 -10.32 2.97 2.92
C GLY A 316 -11.61 3.18 3.75
N TYR A 317 -12.61 2.29 3.64
CA TYR A 317 -13.85 2.37 4.41
C TYR A 317 -13.66 1.92 5.86
N GLN A 318 -12.76 0.98 6.10
CA GLN A 318 -12.30 0.58 7.41
C GLN A 318 -10.81 0.22 7.37
N PRO A 319 -10.05 0.46 8.46
CA PRO A 319 -8.66 0.02 8.55
C PRO A 319 -8.61 -1.51 8.66
N ILE A 320 -8.14 -2.17 7.61
CA ILE A 320 -7.99 -3.63 7.57
C ILE A 320 -6.83 -4.05 6.69
N ALA A 321 -6.13 -5.07 7.11
CA ALA A 321 -5.07 -5.77 6.40
C ALA A 321 -5.07 -7.24 6.80
N GLY A 322 -4.16 -8.05 6.25
CA GLY A 322 -4.06 -9.44 6.65
C GLY A 322 -2.87 -10.15 6.06
N VAL A 323 -2.67 -11.36 6.53
CA VAL A 323 -1.69 -12.32 6.03
C VAL A 323 -2.43 -13.51 5.44
N LEU A 324 -2.23 -13.79 4.17
CA LEU A 324 -2.62 -15.04 3.53
C LEU A 324 -1.53 -16.08 3.77
N ILE A 325 -1.92 -17.28 4.17
CA ILE A 325 -1.03 -18.31 4.68
C ILE A 325 -1.21 -19.58 3.85
N SER A 326 -0.11 -20.12 3.31
CA SER A 326 -0.13 -21.35 2.52
C SER A 326 -0.44 -22.57 3.38
N GLN A 327 -0.98 -23.64 2.77
CA GLN A 327 -1.24 -24.90 3.44
C GLN A 327 0.01 -25.50 4.07
N LYS A 328 1.18 -25.32 3.45
CA LYS A 328 2.50 -25.74 3.97
C LYS A 328 2.76 -25.18 5.38
N VAL A 329 2.51 -23.88 5.57
CA VAL A 329 2.73 -23.21 6.86
C VAL A 329 1.66 -23.62 7.87
N VAL A 330 0.39 -23.67 7.46
CA VAL A 330 -0.74 -24.09 8.30
C VAL A 330 -0.50 -25.49 8.88
N ASN A 331 -0.08 -26.45 8.04
CA ASN A 331 0.14 -27.83 8.47
C ASN A 331 1.19 -27.96 9.58
N VAL A 332 2.26 -27.15 9.50
CA VAL A 332 3.33 -27.20 10.52
C VAL A 332 2.81 -26.71 11.88
N LEU A 333 2.09 -25.59 11.92
CA LEU A 333 1.52 -25.10 13.17
C LEU A 333 0.43 -26.01 13.71
N TYR A 334 -0.44 -26.54 12.83
CA TYR A 334 -1.52 -27.45 13.22
C TYR A 334 -1.01 -28.75 13.85
N ASN A 335 0.07 -29.31 13.30
CA ASN A 335 0.70 -30.54 13.83
C ASN A 335 1.67 -30.26 14.98
N GLY A 336 2.03 -29.00 15.22
CA GLY A 336 2.85 -28.54 16.34
C GLY A 336 2.01 -28.14 17.55
N THR A 337 2.13 -26.88 17.98
CA THR A 337 1.37 -26.32 19.12
C THR A 337 -0.13 -26.15 18.86
N GLY A 338 -0.57 -26.19 17.61
CA GLY A 338 -1.97 -25.97 17.22
C GLY A 338 -2.39 -24.50 17.27
N GLN A 339 -1.46 -23.56 17.46
CA GLN A 339 -1.79 -22.13 17.60
C GLN A 339 -0.72 -21.22 17.00
N PHE A 340 -1.11 -20.03 16.59
CA PHE A 340 -0.19 -18.94 16.31
C PHE A 340 0.00 -18.11 17.59
N ILE A 341 1.24 -18.10 18.12
CA ILE A 341 1.59 -17.40 19.37
C ILE A 341 1.71 -15.90 19.12
N HIS A 342 0.63 -15.31 18.67
CA HIS A 342 0.47 -13.90 18.35
C HIS A 342 -1.00 -13.54 18.37
N GLY A 343 -1.32 -12.31 18.79
CA GLY A 343 -2.67 -11.79 18.78
C GLY A 343 -2.67 -10.29 19.01
N GLN A 344 -3.75 -9.65 18.61
CA GLN A 344 -4.00 -8.23 18.89
C GLN A 344 -5.49 -8.00 19.09
N THR A 345 -5.83 -6.96 19.86
CA THR A 345 -7.20 -6.67 20.32
C THR A 345 -8.22 -6.59 19.17
N TYR A 346 -7.86 -5.96 18.06
CA TYR A 346 -8.76 -5.74 16.92
C TYR A 346 -8.61 -6.75 15.78
N GLN A 347 -8.00 -7.91 16.07
CA GLN A 347 -7.89 -9.00 15.10
C GLN A 347 -9.28 -9.50 14.67
N GLY A 348 -9.54 -9.51 13.37
CA GLY A 348 -10.80 -10.04 12.83
C GLY A 348 -12.05 -9.28 13.31
N MET A 349 -11.97 -7.96 13.44
CA MET A 349 -13.07 -7.12 13.88
C MET A 349 -14.24 -7.15 12.87
N PRO A 350 -15.47 -7.54 13.27
CA PRO A 350 -16.59 -7.76 12.34
C PRO A 350 -16.92 -6.55 11.45
N VAL A 351 -16.86 -5.33 11.97
CA VAL A 351 -17.16 -4.13 11.18
C VAL A 351 -16.10 -3.87 10.09
N GLN A 352 -14.84 -4.19 10.37
CA GLN A 352 -13.77 -4.12 9.37
C GLN A 352 -13.96 -5.18 8.29
N ALA A 353 -14.34 -6.39 8.70
CA ALA A 353 -14.62 -7.50 7.80
C ALA A 353 -15.82 -7.21 6.89
N ALA A 354 -16.91 -6.62 7.41
CA ALA A 354 -18.08 -6.25 6.63
C ALA A 354 -17.74 -5.26 5.51
N ALA A 355 -16.93 -4.24 5.81
CA ALA A 355 -16.46 -3.30 4.80
C ALA A 355 -15.62 -3.99 3.73
N ALA A 356 -14.62 -4.78 4.13
CA ALA A 356 -13.72 -5.45 3.21
C ALA A 356 -14.44 -6.49 2.34
N LEU A 357 -15.33 -7.29 2.92
CA LEU A 357 -16.12 -8.29 2.21
C LEU A 357 -16.94 -7.64 1.09
N GLU A 358 -17.61 -6.52 1.39
CA GLU A 358 -18.41 -5.84 0.38
C GLU A 358 -17.54 -5.19 -0.71
N VAL A 359 -16.37 -4.63 -0.35
CA VAL A 359 -15.39 -4.13 -1.33
C VAL A 359 -14.95 -5.25 -2.28
N GLN A 360 -14.59 -6.43 -1.77
CA GLN A 360 -14.15 -7.56 -2.60
C GLN A 360 -15.30 -8.12 -3.44
N ARG A 361 -16.51 -8.19 -2.91
CA ARG A 361 -17.70 -8.58 -3.68
C ARG A 361 -17.97 -7.64 -4.86
N ILE A 362 -17.84 -6.31 -4.67
CA ILE A 362 -18.00 -5.32 -5.75
C ILE A 362 -16.94 -5.53 -6.82
N ILE A 363 -15.66 -5.68 -6.43
CA ILE A 363 -14.55 -5.88 -7.37
C ILE A 363 -14.82 -7.11 -8.26
N ARG A 364 -15.32 -8.20 -7.69
CA ARG A 364 -15.59 -9.44 -8.43
C ARG A 364 -16.86 -9.37 -9.29
N GLN A 365 -17.94 -8.78 -8.77
CA GLN A 365 -19.25 -8.81 -9.43
C GLN A 365 -19.35 -7.90 -10.68
N HIS A 366 -18.56 -6.83 -10.75
CA HIS A 366 -18.71 -5.80 -11.77
C HIS A 366 -17.57 -5.75 -12.80
N ASN A 367 -16.81 -6.84 -12.94
CA ASN A 367 -15.66 -6.92 -13.86
C ASN A 367 -14.67 -5.76 -13.68
N VAL A 368 -14.55 -5.27 -12.44
CA VAL A 368 -13.72 -4.10 -12.09
C VAL A 368 -12.26 -4.31 -12.50
N LEU A 369 -11.77 -5.56 -12.43
CA LEU A 369 -10.38 -5.89 -12.84
C LEU A 369 -10.17 -5.70 -14.35
N ASP A 370 -11.19 -5.90 -15.18
CA ASP A 370 -11.12 -5.60 -16.61
C ASP A 370 -10.96 -4.09 -16.83
N ASN A 371 -11.73 -3.27 -16.11
CA ASN A 371 -11.57 -1.83 -16.16
C ASN A 371 -10.17 -1.39 -15.72
N VAL A 372 -9.63 -1.98 -14.64
CA VAL A 372 -8.24 -1.71 -14.20
C VAL A 372 -7.22 -2.02 -15.29
N ARG A 373 -7.40 -3.13 -16.04
CA ARG A 373 -6.49 -3.48 -17.16
C ARG A 373 -6.63 -2.50 -18.31
N ILE A 374 -7.86 -2.21 -18.74
CA ILE A 374 -8.16 -1.35 -19.90
C ILE A 374 -7.71 0.09 -19.62
N GLN A 375 -8.21 0.68 -18.54
CA GLN A 375 -7.89 2.07 -18.20
C GLN A 375 -6.43 2.23 -17.78
N GLY A 376 -5.86 1.22 -17.13
CA GLY A 376 -4.44 1.21 -16.77
C GLY A 376 -3.52 1.16 -17.99
N ALA A 377 -3.82 0.34 -18.98
CA ALA A 377 -3.07 0.31 -20.25
C ALA A 377 -3.21 1.65 -21.00
N TYR A 378 -4.40 2.23 -20.99
CA TYR A 378 -4.66 3.52 -21.62
C TYR A 378 -3.91 4.66 -20.91
N LEU A 379 -3.95 4.70 -19.58
CA LEU A 379 -3.18 5.66 -18.76
C LEU A 379 -1.68 5.60 -19.09
N GLY A 380 -1.10 4.39 -19.06
CA GLY A 380 0.31 4.22 -19.38
C GLY A 380 0.69 4.60 -20.80
N LYS A 381 -0.20 4.31 -21.78
CA LYS A 381 -0.01 4.75 -23.18
C LYS A 381 0.05 6.27 -23.29
N LEU A 382 -0.93 6.97 -22.72
CA LEU A 382 -1.00 8.43 -22.79
C LEU A 382 0.16 9.11 -22.05
N LEU A 383 0.52 8.63 -20.85
CA LEU A 383 1.67 9.17 -20.11
C LEU A 383 2.96 9.06 -20.92
N LYS A 384 3.20 7.91 -21.57
CA LYS A 384 4.38 7.72 -22.43
C LYS A 384 4.31 8.60 -23.68
N GLN A 385 3.14 8.71 -24.29
CA GLN A 385 2.95 9.53 -25.49
C GLN A 385 3.28 11.01 -25.25
N HIS A 386 2.92 11.54 -24.09
CA HIS A 386 3.11 12.98 -23.79
C HIS A 386 4.43 13.29 -23.07
N LEU A 387 4.95 12.37 -22.26
CA LEU A 387 6.07 12.66 -21.36
C LEU A 387 7.34 11.85 -21.67
N ALA A 388 7.30 10.82 -22.56
CA ALA A 388 8.49 9.99 -22.79
C ALA A 388 9.67 10.78 -23.36
N ASP A 389 9.44 11.81 -24.14
CA ASP A 389 10.49 12.63 -24.77
C ASP A 389 10.87 13.86 -23.92
N HIS A 390 10.16 14.12 -22.82
CA HIS A 390 10.47 15.25 -21.95
C HIS A 390 11.88 15.13 -21.36
N PRO A 391 12.74 16.18 -21.40
CA PRO A 391 14.16 16.10 -21.03
C PRO A 391 14.39 15.69 -19.56
N HIS A 392 13.44 15.98 -18.70
CA HIS A 392 13.52 15.72 -17.26
C HIS A 392 12.68 14.54 -16.78
N VAL A 393 12.03 13.80 -17.67
CA VAL A 393 11.33 12.54 -17.36
C VAL A 393 12.24 11.36 -17.71
N GLY A 394 12.75 10.69 -16.69
CA GLY A 394 13.69 9.58 -16.83
C GLY A 394 13.01 8.27 -17.18
N ASP A 395 11.92 7.94 -16.48
CA ASP A 395 11.20 6.68 -16.69
C ASP A 395 9.71 6.82 -16.36
N ILE A 396 8.87 6.12 -17.13
CA ILE A 396 7.43 6.00 -16.93
C ILE A 396 7.09 4.51 -16.88
N ARG A 397 6.70 4.02 -15.72
CA ARG A 397 6.54 2.60 -15.43
C ARG A 397 5.29 2.31 -14.59
N GLY A 398 4.77 1.10 -14.72
CA GLY A 398 3.59 0.71 -13.96
C GLY A 398 2.85 -0.48 -14.56
N LYS A 399 1.77 -0.89 -13.89
CA LYS A 399 0.88 -1.97 -14.34
C LYS A 399 -0.53 -1.75 -13.77
N GLY A 400 -1.55 -2.00 -14.57
CA GLY A 400 -2.92 -1.68 -14.20
C GLY A 400 -3.07 -0.18 -13.88
N LEU A 401 -3.80 0.18 -12.86
CA LEU A 401 -3.95 1.57 -12.39
C LEU A 401 -2.92 1.92 -11.30
N PHE A 402 -1.64 1.62 -11.57
CA PHE A 402 -0.53 1.88 -10.65
C PHE A 402 0.71 2.29 -11.45
N TRP A 403 0.89 3.63 -11.62
CA TRP A 403 1.91 4.22 -12.49
C TRP A 403 2.80 5.19 -11.72
N GLY A 404 4.10 5.15 -12.03
CA GLY A 404 5.12 6.06 -11.52
C GLY A 404 5.81 6.81 -12.65
N ILE A 405 6.15 8.06 -12.41
CA ILE A 405 6.95 8.92 -13.29
C ILE A 405 8.16 9.37 -12.49
N GLU A 406 9.36 9.00 -12.94
CA GLU A 406 10.61 9.34 -12.30
C GLU A 406 11.27 10.54 -12.98
N PHE A 407 11.73 11.50 -12.19
CA PHE A 407 12.34 12.74 -12.67
C PHE A 407 13.85 12.70 -12.56
N VAL A 408 14.51 13.29 -13.56
CA VAL A 408 15.98 13.37 -13.66
C VAL A 408 16.40 14.77 -14.14
N LYS A 409 17.54 15.23 -13.64
CA LYS A 409 18.16 16.47 -14.13
C LYS A 409 18.70 16.29 -15.55
N ASP A 410 19.30 15.15 -15.82
CA ASP A 410 19.82 14.77 -17.12
C ASP A 410 19.41 13.33 -17.46
N LYS A 411 18.75 13.18 -18.58
CA LYS A 411 18.15 11.92 -19.02
C LYS A 411 19.20 10.89 -19.46
N LYS A 412 20.32 11.34 -20.04
CA LYS A 412 21.37 10.47 -20.57
C LYS A 412 22.17 9.83 -19.45
N SER A 413 22.60 10.62 -18.48
CA SER A 413 23.32 10.13 -17.30
C SER A 413 22.40 9.60 -16.21
N LYS A 414 21.07 9.82 -16.32
CA LYS A 414 20.07 9.54 -15.28
C LYS A 414 20.32 10.26 -13.96
N MET A 415 21.03 11.40 -14.01
CA MET A 415 21.39 12.17 -12.83
C MET A 415 20.14 12.74 -12.16
N ALA A 416 20.02 12.57 -10.85
CA ALA A 416 18.92 13.14 -10.06
C ALA A 416 19.06 14.67 -9.95
N PHE A 417 17.93 15.33 -9.67
CA PHE A 417 17.94 16.72 -9.21
C PHE A 417 18.58 16.84 -7.81
N ASP A 418 19.06 18.03 -7.46
CA ASP A 418 19.44 18.33 -6.08
C ASP A 418 18.23 18.17 -5.16
N THR A 419 18.39 17.43 -4.07
CA THR A 419 17.32 17.15 -3.10
C THR A 419 16.69 18.42 -2.51
N LYS A 420 17.44 19.53 -2.44
CA LYS A 420 16.94 20.85 -2.00
C LYS A 420 15.82 21.39 -2.89
N LEU A 421 15.78 20.99 -4.16
CA LEU A 421 14.74 21.41 -5.10
C LEU A 421 13.41 20.73 -4.79
N SER A 422 13.40 19.55 -4.12
CA SER A 422 12.20 18.83 -3.72
C SER A 422 11.17 18.69 -4.85
N VAL A 423 11.63 18.25 -6.03
CA VAL A 423 10.86 18.29 -7.29
C VAL A 423 9.52 17.57 -7.17
N ALA A 424 9.52 16.36 -6.62
CA ALA A 424 8.28 15.59 -6.41
C ALA A 424 7.29 16.33 -5.49
N GLN A 425 7.79 16.99 -4.44
CA GLN A 425 6.93 17.75 -3.52
C GLN A 425 6.37 19.01 -4.17
N ARG A 426 7.16 19.73 -4.98
CA ARG A 426 6.68 20.89 -5.76
C ARG A 426 5.59 20.48 -6.74
N ILE A 427 5.77 19.38 -7.46
CA ILE A 427 4.76 18.84 -8.37
C ILE A 427 3.46 18.53 -7.61
N HIS A 428 3.55 17.86 -6.46
CA HIS A 428 2.38 17.59 -5.61
C HIS A 428 1.68 18.89 -5.15
N ASP A 429 2.43 19.85 -4.65
CA ASP A 429 1.88 21.10 -4.11
C ASP A 429 1.24 21.96 -5.21
N THR A 430 1.82 21.97 -6.41
CA THR A 430 1.25 22.62 -7.59
C THR A 430 -0.03 21.90 -8.04
N ALA A 431 0.00 20.58 -8.13
CA ALA A 431 -1.14 19.77 -8.58
C ALA A 431 -2.38 19.96 -7.68
N ILE A 432 -2.20 19.99 -6.35
CA ILE A 432 -3.33 20.13 -5.42
C ILE A 432 -3.88 21.56 -5.35
N SER A 433 -3.16 22.53 -5.90
CA SER A 433 -3.51 23.95 -5.92
C SER A 433 -4.36 24.32 -7.13
N HIS A 434 -5.10 25.45 -7.04
CA HIS A 434 -5.76 26.03 -8.21
C HIS A 434 -4.72 26.46 -9.26
N PRO A 435 -4.96 26.25 -10.56
CA PRO A 435 -6.20 25.76 -11.18
C PRO A 435 -6.32 24.24 -11.30
N TYR A 436 -5.30 23.47 -10.99
CA TYR A 436 -5.22 22.04 -11.30
C TYR A 436 -6.11 21.16 -10.42
N ASN A 437 -6.12 21.39 -9.11
CA ASN A 437 -6.96 20.70 -8.11
C ASN A 437 -6.98 19.15 -8.29
N MET A 438 -5.81 18.53 -8.40
CA MET A 438 -5.66 17.08 -8.55
C MET A 438 -4.58 16.56 -7.60
N THR A 439 -4.76 15.35 -7.04
CA THR A 439 -3.73 14.71 -6.24
C THR A 439 -2.68 14.02 -7.11
N MET A 440 -1.39 14.17 -6.77
CA MET A 440 -0.27 13.42 -7.33
C MET A 440 0.62 12.99 -6.16
N TYR A 441 0.88 11.69 -5.98
CA TYR A 441 1.57 11.19 -4.79
C TYR A 441 3.09 11.35 -4.91
N PRO A 442 3.74 12.19 -4.09
CA PRO A 442 5.17 12.43 -4.19
C PRO A 442 5.99 11.34 -3.50
N GLY A 443 7.16 11.03 -4.06
CA GLY A 443 8.13 10.15 -3.45
C GLY A 443 9.56 10.51 -3.83
N THR A 444 10.49 10.06 -2.99
CA THR A 444 11.93 10.31 -3.17
C THR A 444 12.73 9.04 -2.89
N GLY A 445 14.01 9.02 -3.30
CA GLY A 445 14.91 7.92 -2.99
C GLY A 445 15.10 6.89 -4.09
N THR A 446 14.67 7.17 -5.33
CA THR A 446 14.74 6.21 -6.44
C THR A 446 16.16 5.85 -6.87
N VAL A 447 17.16 6.66 -6.54
CA VAL A 447 18.58 6.45 -6.91
C VAL A 447 19.29 5.60 -5.87
N ASP A 448 19.30 6.05 -4.62
CA ASP A 448 20.12 5.49 -3.55
C ASP A 448 19.39 5.34 -2.21
N GLY A 449 18.09 5.59 -2.20
CA GLY A 449 17.23 5.63 -1.01
C GLY A 449 17.14 7.01 -0.35
N MET A 450 17.87 8.02 -0.87
CA MET A 450 17.86 9.42 -0.40
C MET A 450 17.54 10.39 -1.53
N CYS A 451 18.19 10.23 -2.68
CA CYS A 451 18.05 11.07 -3.86
C CYS A 451 17.14 10.45 -4.91
N GLY A 452 16.62 11.28 -5.81
CA GLY A 452 15.76 10.90 -6.92
C GLY A 452 14.29 11.08 -6.59
N ASP A 453 13.59 11.83 -7.43
CA ASP A 453 12.21 12.25 -7.27
C ASP A 453 11.30 11.46 -8.21
N HIS A 454 10.11 11.12 -7.72
CA HIS A 454 9.05 10.54 -8.54
C HIS A 454 7.67 10.97 -8.05
N ILE A 455 6.69 10.81 -8.91
CA ILE A 455 5.28 10.85 -8.52
C ILE A 455 4.62 9.51 -8.85
N MET A 456 3.54 9.21 -8.15
CA MET A 456 2.68 8.08 -8.48
C MET A 456 1.26 8.53 -8.76
N LEU A 457 0.64 7.87 -9.74
CA LEU A 457 -0.77 7.92 -10.07
C LEU A 457 -1.38 6.55 -9.81
N SER A 458 -2.40 6.52 -8.96
CA SER A 458 -3.08 5.28 -8.57
C SER A 458 -4.58 5.55 -8.36
N PRO A 459 -5.30 6.02 -9.39
CA PRO A 459 -6.71 6.36 -9.29
C PRO A 459 -7.55 5.15 -8.86
N ASN A 460 -8.81 5.40 -8.49
CA ASN A 460 -9.72 4.31 -8.15
C ASN A 460 -10.00 3.41 -9.37
N TYR A 461 -10.49 2.20 -9.12
CA TYR A 461 -10.68 1.18 -10.16
C TYR A 461 -11.86 1.45 -11.09
N LEU A 462 -12.72 2.42 -10.76
CA LEU A 462 -13.93 2.75 -11.49
C LEU A 462 -13.75 3.98 -12.42
N VAL A 463 -12.52 4.47 -12.57
CA VAL A 463 -12.23 5.60 -13.47
C VAL A 463 -12.67 5.28 -14.90
N THR A 464 -13.19 6.29 -15.57
CA THR A 464 -13.58 6.24 -16.99
C THR A 464 -12.42 6.61 -17.90
N LYS A 465 -12.63 6.48 -19.19
CA LYS A 465 -11.68 6.95 -20.20
C LYS A 465 -11.44 8.46 -20.09
N GLU A 466 -12.52 9.22 -19.89
CA GLU A 466 -12.49 10.68 -19.72
C GLU A 466 -11.72 11.09 -18.45
N ASP A 467 -11.90 10.33 -17.36
CA ASP A 467 -11.10 10.53 -16.14
C ASP A 467 -9.60 10.32 -16.40
N VAL A 468 -9.23 9.29 -17.16
CA VAL A 468 -7.83 9.01 -17.52
C VAL A 468 -7.26 10.14 -18.39
N GLU A 469 -8.01 10.63 -19.37
CA GLU A 469 -7.59 11.75 -20.21
C GLU A 469 -7.42 13.04 -19.39
N TYR A 470 -8.33 13.30 -18.44
CA TYR A 470 -8.20 14.40 -17.49
C TYR A 470 -6.95 14.28 -16.62
N ILE A 471 -6.71 13.09 -16.03
CA ILE A 471 -5.52 12.82 -15.20
C ILE A 471 -4.24 13.11 -15.99
N VAL A 472 -4.14 12.60 -17.21
CA VAL A 472 -2.91 12.75 -18.01
C VAL A 472 -2.69 14.20 -18.41
N ARG A 473 -3.71 14.88 -18.94
CA ARG A 473 -3.60 16.29 -19.31
C ARG A 473 -3.14 17.14 -18.12
N THR A 474 -3.82 17.02 -16.98
CA THR A 474 -3.47 17.76 -15.78
C THR A 474 -2.07 17.41 -15.26
N ALA A 475 -1.67 16.14 -15.33
CA ALA A 475 -0.33 15.72 -14.92
C ALA A 475 0.75 16.33 -15.82
N VAL A 476 0.54 16.36 -17.13
CA VAL A 476 1.45 16.99 -18.10
C VAL A 476 1.59 18.47 -17.79
N ASP A 477 0.47 19.20 -17.72
CA ASP A 477 0.47 20.65 -17.47
C ASP A 477 1.19 21.02 -16.18
N VAL A 478 0.98 20.24 -15.09
CA VAL A 478 1.66 20.44 -13.80
C VAL A 478 3.16 20.17 -13.89
N ILE A 479 3.54 19.05 -14.53
CA ILE A 479 4.94 18.64 -14.65
C ILE A 479 5.71 19.67 -15.46
N GLU A 480 5.19 20.11 -16.62
CA GLU A 480 5.80 21.14 -17.45
C GLU A 480 5.93 22.46 -16.67
N SER A 481 4.84 22.92 -16.04
CA SER A 481 4.85 24.16 -15.25
C SER A 481 5.89 24.18 -14.13
N VAL A 482 6.11 23.03 -13.45
CA VAL A 482 7.10 22.94 -12.37
C VAL A 482 8.53 22.85 -12.91
N LEU A 483 8.74 22.02 -13.95
CA LEU A 483 10.09 21.74 -14.45
C LEU A 483 10.67 22.89 -15.28
N GLU A 484 9.84 23.72 -15.93
CA GLU A 484 10.25 24.94 -16.61
C GLU A 484 10.71 26.04 -15.63
N ASN A 485 10.28 25.98 -14.37
CA ASN A 485 10.58 26.95 -13.32
C ASN A 485 11.57 26.43 -12.26
N LEU A 486 12.36 25.39 -12.59
CA LEU A 486 13.47 24.89 -11.78
C LEU A 486 14.77 25.59 -12.14
#